data_d97970822f619338974aca7ed83e7634
#
_entry.id   d97970822f619338974aca7ed83e7634
#
_cell.length_a   1.000
_cell.length_b   1.000
_cell.length_c   1.000
_cell.angle_alpha   90.00
_cell.angle_beta   90.00
_cell.angle_gamma   90.00
#
_symmetry.space_group_name_H-M   'P 1'
#
loop_
_entity.id
_entity.type
_entity.pdbx_description
1 polymer ?
#
loop_
_entity_poly.entity_id
_entity_poly.type
_entity_poly.pdbx_seq_one_letter_code
_entity_poly.pdbx_strand_id
1 'polypeptide(L)'
;MFYQRNIDPAAHLVLWQVGLAGDKSLGKFSTGKAYRQILVDLLLETYPADHQVILYQAKVLPIDTMRAEYITLTALVDAELFMHTTLVIPPSEKMRPNQAILNKLAALDEQELKSSYRPKLTLVL
;
A
#
# COMPACT_ATOMS: atom_id res chain seq x y z
N MET A 1 -2.39 -7.22 10.96
CA MET A 1 -2.06 -8.02 9.79
C MET A 1 -2.33 -9.52 9.95
N PHE A 2 -2.10 -10.11 11.10
CA PHE A 2 -2.26 -11.55 11.29
C PHE A 2 -3.71 -12.00 11.55
N TYR A 3 -4.65 -11.12 11.35
CA TYR A 3 -6.06 -11.44 11.32
C TYR A 3 -6.51 -11.73 9.89
N GLN A 4 -7.57 -12.52 9.75
CA GLN A 4 -8.13 -12.77 8.42
C GLN A 4 -8.70 -11.48 7.85
N ARG A 5 -8.02 -10.94 6.86
CA ARG A 5 -8.43 -9.76 6.11
C ARG A 5 -8.12 -9.98 4.65
N ASN A 6 -8.96 -9.46 3.81
CA ASN A 6 -8.69 -9.47 2.38
C ASN A 6 -7.68 -8.37 2.05
N ILE A 7 -6.59 -8.77 1.41
CA ILE A 7 -5.62 -7.84 0.86
C ILE A 7 -6.04 -7.55 -0.57
N ASP A 8 -6.08 -6.28 -0.94
CA ASP A 8 -6.36 -5.87 -2.31
C ASP A 8 -5.05 -5.78 -3.10
N PRO A 9 -4.76 -6.72 -4.03
CA PRO A 9 -3.53 -6.68 -4.80
C PRO A 9 -3.48 -5.54 -5.83
N ALA A 10 -4.57 -4.83 -6.05
CA ALA A 10 -4.62 -3.66 -6.93
C ALA A 10 -4.35 -2.35 -6.19
N ALA A 11 -4.16 -2.39 -4.87
CA ALA A 11 -3.86 -1.22 -4.05
C ALA A 11 -2.47 -1.34 -3.42
N HIS A 12 -1.94 -0.21 -2.96
CA HIS A 12 -0.73 -0.22 -2.15
C HIS A 12 -1.05 -0.75 -0.76
N LEU A 13 -0.23 -1.65 -0.26
CA LEU A 13 -0.29 -2.12 1.11
C LEU A 13 0.87 -1.51 1.89
N VAL A 14 0.56 -0.86 3.00
CA VAL A 14 1.56 -0.24 3.86
C VAL A 14 1.52 -0.92 5.22
N LEU A 15 2.64 -1.51 5.61
CA LEU A 15 2.79 -2.20 6.88
C LEU A 15 3.78 -1.43 7.76
N TRP A 16 3.26 -0.82 8.79
CA TRP A 16 4.05 -0.06 9.75
C TRP A 16 4.74 -1.01 10.74
N GLN A 17 5.90 -0.61 11.20
CA GLN A 17 6.66 -1.38 12.20
C GLN A 17 6.82 -2.85 11.81
N VAL A 18 7.14 -3.10 10.56
CA VAL A 18 7.24 -4.45 10.02
C VAL A 18 8.33 -5.27 10.71
N GLY A 19 9.34 -4.61 11.29
CA GLY A 19 10.38 -5.28 12.08
C GLY A 19 9.87 -5.96 13.35
N LEU A 20 8.63 -5.65 13.78
CA LEU A 20 7.98 -6.27 14.93
C LEU A 20 6.98 -7.36 14.52
N ALA A 21 7.03 -7.79 13.27
CA ALA A 21 6.12 -8.82 12.78
C ALA A 21 6.15 -10.08 13.68
N GLY A 22 4.99 -10.46 14.20
CA GLY A 22 4.85 -11.60 15.09
C GLY A 22 5.07 -11.29 16.57
N ASP A 23 5.47 -10.09 16.95
CA ASP A 23 5.62 -9.70 18.35
C ASP A 23 4.27 -9.32 18.95
N LYS A 24 3.74 -10.19 19.80
CA LYS A 24 2.45 -9.95 20.48
C LYS A 24 2.59 -9.09 21.73
N SER A 25 3.77 -9.02 22.31
CA SER A 25 4.01 -8.29 23.55
C SER A 25 4.42 -6.85 23.33
N LEU A 26 4.82 -6.51 22.12
CA LEU A 26 5.40 -5.20 21.75
C LEU A 26 6.64 -4.84 22.59
N GLY A 27 7.27 -5.86 23.20
CA GLY A 27 8.45 -5.68 24.03
C GLY A 27 9.78 -5.88 23.31
N LYS A 28 9.74 -6.26 22.04
CA LYS A 28 10.94 -6.48 21.24
C LYS A 28 11.21 -5.31 20.31
N PHE A 29 12.49 -5.03 20.05
CA PHE A 29 12.87 -4.00 19.06
C PHE A 29 12.75 -4.50 17.63
N SER A 30 12.95 -5.79 17.44
CA SER A 30 12.69 -6.48 16.17
C SER A 30 12.46 -7.97 16.43
N THR A 31 11.78 -8.60 15.48
CA THR A 31 11.57 -10.06 15.53
C THR A 31 12.57 -10.77 14.64
N GLY A 32 12.79 -12.06 14.91
CA GLY A 32 13.76 -12.85 14.17
C GLY A 32 13.30 -13.28 12.79
N LYS A 33 14.22 -13.95 12.09
CA LYS A 33 14.00 -14.42 10.71
C LYS A 33 12.79 -15.34 10.57
N ALA A 34 12.51 -16.17 11.59
CA ALA A 34 11.35 -17.06 11.56
C ALA A 34 10.02 -16.30 11.47
N TYR A 35 9.91 -15.18 12.17
CA TYR A 35 8.71 -14.34 12.12
C TYR A 35 8.58 -13.64 10.76
N ARG A 36 9.70 -13.20 10.16
CA ARG A 36 9.69 -12.63 8.82
C ARG A 36 9.28 -13.66 7.78
N GLN A 37 9.67 -14.91 7.95
CA GLN A 37 9.25 -15.99 7.07
C GLN A 37 7.73 -16.17 7.09
N ILE A 38 7.12 -16.12 8.28
CA ILE A 38 5.66 -16.21 8.40
C ILE A 38 4.98 -15.05 7.67
N LEU A 39 5.51 -13.85 7.80
CA LEU A 39 4.99 -12.68 7.09
C LEU A 39 5.10 -12.85 5.57
N VAL A 40 6.25 -13.30 5.09
CA VAL A 40 6.47 -13.53 3.66
C VAL A 40 5.52 -14.61 3.15
N ASP A 41 5.36 -15.71 3.88
CA ASP A 41 4.45 -16.79 3.48
C ASP A 41 3.01 -16.29 3.35
N LEU A 42 2.59 -15.43 4.27
CA LEU A 42 1.27 -14.81 4.23
C LEU A 42 1.11 -13.93 2.98
N LEU A 43 2.12 -13.12 2.67
CA LEU A 43 2.10 -12.23 1.52
C LEU A 43 2.19 -12.99 0.19
N LEU A 44 2.86 -14.13 0.17
CA LEU A 44 2.95 -14.97 -1.03
C LEU A 44 1.60 -15.57 -1.44
N GLU A 45 0.62 -15.58 -0.57
CA GLU A 45 -0.75 -15.98 -0.94
C GLU A 45 -1.38 -14.98 -1.92
N THR A 46 -0.92 -13.74 -1.91
CA THR A 46 -1.49 -12.65 -2.72
C THR A 46 -0.54 -12.15 -3.79
N TYR A 47 0.76 -12.13 -3.51
CA TYR A 47 1.76 -11.52 -4.39
C TYR A 47 2.75 -12.55 -4.94
N PRO A 48 3.32 -12.32 -6.15
CA PRO A 48 4.39 -13.17 -6.67
C PRO A 48 5.65 -13.10 -5.79
N ALA A 49 6.43 -14.17 -5.81
CA ALA A 49 7.68 -14.25 -5.03
C ALA A 49 8.71 -13.18 -5.41
N ASP A 50 8.75 -12.82 -6.68
CA ASP A 50 9.67 -11.81 -7.23
C ASP A 50 9.08 -10.40 -7.24
N HIS A 51 7.89 -10.20 -6.63
CA HIS A 51 7.27 -8.90 -6.56
C HIS A 51 8.17 -7.92 -5.80
N GLN A 52 8.41 -6.76 -6.36
CA GLN A 52 9.23 -5.74 -5.72
C GLN A 52 8.46 -5.03 -4.63
N VAL A 53 9.10 -4.92 -3.48
CA VAL A 53 8.57 -4.21 -2.31
C VAL A 53 9.59 -3.16 -1.87
N ILE A 54 9.15 -2.21 -1.08
CA ILE A 54 9.97 -1.08 -0.66
C ILE A 54 10.10 -1.10 0.85
N LEU A 55 11.32 -1.11 1.35
CA LEU A 55 11.62 -0.88 2.76
C LEU A 55 11.94 0.60 2.94
N TYR A 56 11.15 1.26 3.77
CA TYR A 56 11.26 2.68 4.01
C TYR A 56 11.52 2.97 5.48
N GLN A 57 12.51 3.83 5.74
CA GLN A 57 12.78 4.37 7.07
C GLN A 57 12.95 5.87 6.95
N ALA A 58 12.11 6.61 7.65
CA ALA A 58 12.25 8.06 7.73
C ALA A 58 13.46 8.43 8.57
N LYS A 59 14.02 9.57 8.24
CA LYS A 59 15.08 10.18 9.05
C LYS A 59 14.46 10.64 10.38
N VAL A 60 14.96 10.11 11.49
CA VAL A 60 14.47 10.44 12.83
C VAL A 60 15.35 11.52 13.47
N LEU A 61 16.66 11.38 13.34
CA LEU A 61 17.64 12.34 13.88
C LEU A 61 18.35 13.04 12.73
N PRO A 62 18.89 14.25 12.96
CA PRO A 62 19.63 14.97 11.92
C PRO A 62 20.81 14.20 11.32
N ILE A 63 21.38 13.27 12.10
CA ILE A 63 22.51 12.43 11.65
C ILE A 63 22.07 11.18 10.90
N ASP A 64 20.77 10.84 10.97
CA ASP A 64 20.25 9.66 10.27
C ASP A 64 20.10 9.93 8.78
N THR A 65 20.15 8.86 7.99
CA THR A 65 19.84 8.91 6.58
C THR A 65 18.49 8.25 6.33
N MET A 66 17.74 8.81 5.39
CA MET A 66 16.52 8.17 4.93
C MET A 66 16.88 6.89 4.18
N ARG A 67 16.10 5.84 4.42
CA ARG A 67 16.24 4.58 3.71
C ARG A 67 15.00 4.35 2.83
N ALA A 68 15.24 4.11 1.56
CA ALA A 68 14.21 3.64 0.63
C ALA A 68 14.87 2.57 -0.24
N GLU A 69 14.59 1.33 0.03
CA GLU A 69 15.27 0.19 -0.58
C GLU A 69 14.26 -0.71 -1.26
N TYR A 70 14.52 -1.02 -2.53
CA TYR A 70 13.68 -1.92 -3.32
C TYR A 70 14.27 -3.32 -3.26
N ILE A 71 13.46 -4.27 -2.80
CA ILE A 71 13.84 -5.68 -2.72
C ILE A 71 12.72 -6.55 -3.25
N THR A 72 13.02 -7.82 -3.55
CA THR A 72 11.98 -8.79 -3.85
C THR A 72 11.28 -9.24 -2.57
N LEU A 73 10.03 -9.69 -2.69
CA LEU A 73 9.26 -10.15 -1.53
C LEU A 73 9.98 -11.27 -0.78
N THR A 74 10.58 -12.22 -1.49
CA THR A 74 11.32 -13.33 -0.86
C THR A 74 12.59 -12.87 -0.14
N ALA A 75 13.22 -11.80 -0.61
CA ALA A 75 14.41 -11.24 0.04
C ALA A 75 14.10 -10.57 1.39
N LEU A 76 12.84 -10.32 1.68
CA LEU A 76 12.42 -9.71 2.95
C LEU A 76 12.82 -10.56 4.15
N VAL A 77 12.89 -11.87 4.01
CA VAL A 77 13.30 -12.78 5.09
C VAL A 77 14.68 -12.45 5.62
N ASP A 78 15.61 -12.09 4.73
CA ASP A 78 17.00 -11.77 5.07
C ASP A 78 17.25 -10.27 5.22
N ALA A 79 16.24 -9.44 5.06
CA ALA A 79 16.37 -8.00 5.15
C ALA A 79 16.56 -7.54 6.61
N GLU A 80 17.28 -6.45 6.77
CA GLU A 80 17.43 -5.80 8.06
C GLU A 80 16.22 -4.92 8.34
N LEU A 81 15.44 -5.31 9.33
CA LEU A 81 14.20 -4.63 9.73
C LEU A 81 14.31 -4.12 11.15
N PHE A 82 13.99 -2.85 11.31
CA PHE A 82 13.99 -2.18 12.62
C PHE A 82 12.55 -1.87 13.04
N MET A 83 12.39 -1.42 14.28
CA MET A 83 11.09 -1.06 14.83
C MET A 83 10.36 0.00 13.97
N HIS A 84 11.11 0.93 13.38
CA HIS A 84 10.56 2.03 12.59
C HIS A 84 10.58 1.79 11.07
N THR A 85 10.89 0.57 10.65
CA THR A 85 10.86 0.21 9.24
C THR A 85 9.42 0.03 8.77
N THR A 86 9.06 0.68 7.69
CA THR A 86 7.77 0.54 7.02
C THR A 86 7.96 -0.24 5.74
N LEU A 87 7.12 -1.24 5.52
CA LEU A 87 7.10 -2.01 4.29
C LEU A 87 5.97 -1.50 3.40
N VAL A 88 6.32 -1.12 2.19
CA VAL A 88 5.34 -0.70 1.18
C VAL A 88 5.32 -1.75 0.08
N ILE A 89 4.14 -2.30 -0.18
CA ILE A 89 3.95 -3.28 -1.23
C ILE A 89 3.11 -2.63 -2.33
N PRO A 90 3.74 -2.29 -3.46
CA PRO A 90 3.01 -1.73 -4.59
C PRO A 90 2.01 -2.74 -5.16
N PRO A 91 0.99 -2.29 -5.89
CA PRO A 91 0.03 -3.19 -6.49
C PRO A 91 0.69 -4.16 -7.48
N SER A 92 0.24 -5.40 -7.48
CA SER A 92 0.64 -6.43 -8.43
C SER A 92 -0.37 -6.59 -9.56
N GLU A 93 -1.54 -5.98 -9.43
CA GLU A 93 -2.61 -6.01 -10.42
C GLU A 93 -3.08 -4.59 -10.71
N LYS A 94 -3.64 -4.40 -11.90
CA LYS A 94 -4.25 -3.12 -12.26
C LYS A 94 -5.63 -3.01 -11.61
N MET A 95 -5.96 -1.82 -11.16
CA MET A 95 -7.32 -1.52 -10.74
C MET A 95 -8.28 -1.71 -11.90
N ARG A 96 -9.39 -2.38 -11.63
CA ARG A 96 -10.46 -2.52 -12.61
C ARG A 96 -11.45 -1.38 -12.41
N PRO A 97 -11.77 -0.61 -13.46
CA PRO A 97 -12.77 0.43 -13.34
C PRO A 97 -14.14 -0.17 -13.04
N ASN A 98 -14.88 0.46 -12.14
CA ASN A 98 -16.27 0.11 -11.92
C ASN A 98 -17.12 0.78 -13.01
N GLN A 99 -17.39 0.05 -14.07
CA GLN A 99 -18.04 0.59 -15.25
C GLN A 99 -19.45 1.11 -14.94
N ALA A 100 -20.17 0.44 -14.03
CA ALA A 100 -21.50 0.89 -13.64
C ALA A 100 -21.45 2.27 -12.98
N ILE A 101 -20.49 2.51 -12.10
CA ILE A 101 -20.31 3.81 -11.44
C ILE A 101 -19.83 4.86 -12.43
N LEU A 102 -18.89 4.52 -13.31
CA LEU A 102 -18.42 5.44 -14.34
C LEU A 102 -19.55 5.87 -15.28
N ASN A 103 -20.42 4.95 -15.64
CA ASN A 103 -21.60 5.25 -16.47
C ASN A 103 -22.56 6.20 -15.73
N LYS A 104 -22.78 5.98 -14.44
CA LYS A 104 -23.62 6.88 -13.62
C LYS A 104 -23.01 8.27 -13.53
N LEU A 105 -21.70 8.37 -13.34
CA LEU A 105 -21.01 9.65 -13.28
C LEU A 105 -21.06 10.38 -14.61
N ALA A 106 -20.87 9.68 -15.72
CA ALA A 106 -20.97 10.26 -17.04
C ALA A 106 -22.35 10.82 -17.33
N ALA A 107 -23.40 10.08 -16.96
CA ALA A 107 -24.77 10.53 -17.11
C ALA A 107 -25.08 11.76 -16.25
N LEU A 108 -24.55 11.77 -15.02
CA LEU A 108 -24.69 12.90 -14.11
C LEU A 108 -23.94 14.14 -14.62
N ASP A 109 -22.73 13.96 -15.10
CA ASP A 109 -21.93 15.05 -15.67
C ASP A 109 -22.63 15.67 -16.90
N GLU A 110 -23.22 14.84 -17.74
CA GLU A 110 -23.99 15.32 -18.88
C GLU A 110 -25.19 16.14 -18.43
N GLN A 111 -25.89 15.69 -17.40
CA GLN A 111 -27.03 16.39 -16.82
C GLN A 111 -26.60 17.74 -16.22
N GLU A 112 -25.53 17.75 -15.47
CA GLU A 112 -24.97 18.97 -14.85
C GLU A 112 -24.50 19.96 -15.92
N LEU A 113 -23.89 19.48 -16.97
CA LEU A 113 -23.45 20.31 -18.08
C LEU A 113 -24.65 21.01 -18.75
N LYS A 114 -25.72 20.27 -18.98
CA LYS A 114 -26.95 20.84 -19.55
C LYS A 114 -27.58 21.84 -18.60
N SER A 115 -27.60 21.55 -17.33
CA SER A 115 -28.17 22.42 -16.31
C SER A 115 -27.39 23.71 -16.11
N SER A 116 -26.06 23.63 -16.07
CA SER A 116 -25.21 24.79 -15.85
C SER A 116 -24.94 25.60 -17.11
N TYR A 117 -25.09 25.03 -18.26
CA TYR A 117 -24.80 25.71 -19.54
C TYR A 117 -25.75 26.86 -19.79
N ARG A 118 -27.04 26.68 -19.53
CA ARG A 118 -28.05 27.69 -19.77
C ARG A 118 -27.83 28.99 -18.99
N PRO A 119 -27.59 28.92 -17.67
CA PRO A 119 -27.27 30.14 -16.91
C PRO A 119 -26.00 30.82 -17.38
N LYS A 120 -25.00 30.07 -17.76
CA LYS A 120 -23.72 30.59 -18.21
C LYS A 120 -23.84 31.38 -19.50
N LEU A 121 -24.64 30.89 -20.43
CA LEU A 121 -24.88 31.60 -21.66
C LEU A 121 -25.52 32.96 -21.42
N THR A 122 -26.37 33.02 -20.43
CA THR A 122 -27.03 34.27 -20.05
C THR A 122 -26.08 35.20 -19.33
N LEU A 123 -25.24 34.69 -18.45
CA LEU A 123 -24.37 35.49 -17.60
C LEU A 123 -23.12 36.01 -18.33
N VAL A 124 -22.58 35.22 -19.20
CA VAL A 124 -21.36 35.60 -19.94
C VAL A 124 -21.62 36.66 -20.98
N LEU A 125 -22.84 36.71 -21.46
CA LEU A 125 -23.24 37.70 -22.40
C LEU A 125 -23.54 39.04 -21.73
#